data_b94c923989250a9c628827326a0b50b2
#
_entry.id   b94c923989250a9c628827326a0b50b2
#
_cell.length_a   1.000
_cell.length_b   1.000
_cell.length_c   1.000
_cell.angle_alpha   90.00
_cell.angle_beta   90.00
_cell.angle_gamma   90.00
#
_symmetry.space_group_name_H-M   'P 1'
#
loop_
_entity.id
_entity.type
_entity.pdbx_description
1 polymer ?
#
loop_
_entity_poly.entity_id
_entity_poly.type
_entity_poly.pdbx_seq_one_letter_code
_entity_poly.pdbx_strand_id
1 'polypeptide(L)' 'MLKFLYSVVKNSVILPGVEIGENVVVENVIINNNIKISDNQKINKGKKTIALISENM' A
#
# COMPACT_ATOMS: atom_id res chain seq x y z
N MET A 1 0.27 4.41 -12.95
CA MET A 1 1.11 5.43 -12.32
C MET A 1 0.88 5.45 -10.82
N LEU A 2 1.95 5.48 -10.06
CA LEU A 2 1.84 5.54 -8.60
C LEU A 2 1.68 6.98 -8.13
N LYS A 3 0.79 7.20 -7.18
CA LYS A 3 0.59 8.48 -6.52
C LYS A 3 0.88 8.32 -5.05
N PHE A 4 1.83 9.10 -4.56
CA PHE A 4 2.17 9.11 -3.13
C PHE A 4 2.10 10.55 -2.64
N LEU A 5 0.98 10.91 -2.01
CA LEU A 5 0.82 12.22 -1.38
C LEU A 5 0.82 12.03 0.13
N TYR A 6 1.92 12.42 0.76
CA TYR A 6 2.09 12.30 2.21
C TYR A 6 1.93 10.85 2.70
N SER A 7 2.27 9.91 1.86
CA SER A 7 2.17 8.49 2.19
C SER A 7 3.54 7.89 2.46
N VAL A 8 3.57 6.85 3.28
CA VAL A 8 4.79 6.15 3.64
C VAL A 8 4.66 4.70 3.18
N VAL A 9 5.65 4.25 2.42
CA VAL A 9 5.73 2.86 1.97
C VAL A 9 7.07 2.31 2.41
N LYS A 10 7.05 1.25 3.22
CA LYS A 10 8.27 0.63 3.76
C LYS A 10 8.30 -0.86 3.43
N ASN A 11 9.44 -1.33 2.95
CA ASN A 11 9.69 -2.75 2.74
C ASN A 11 8.57 -3.46 1.99
N SER A 12 8.04 -2.81 0.95
CA SER A 12 6.86 -3.30 0.24
C SER A 12 7.13 -3.44 -1.24
N VAL A 13 6.43 -4.36 -1.86
CA VAL A 13 6.45 -4.53 -3.31
C VAL A 13 5.12 -4.02 -3.84
N ILE A 14 5.19 -3.06 -4.74
CA ILE A 14 4.00 -2.44 -5.34
C ILE A 14 4.00 -2.78 -6.82
N LEU A 15 3.04 -3.56 -7.25
CA LEU A 15 2.94 -3.99 -8.64
C LEU A 15 2.33 -2.90 -9.52
N PRO A 16 2.45 -3.02 -10.85
CA PRO A 16 1.98 -1.96 -11.75
C PRO A 16 0.49 -1.65 -11.61
N GLY A 17 0.13 -0.40 -11.82
CA GLY A 17 -1.26 0.03 -11.80
C GLY A 17 -1.83 0.28 -10.42
N VAL A 18 -1.04 0.16 -9.37
CA VAL A 18 -1.49 0.45 -8.01
C VAL A 18 -1.62 1.95 -7.81
N GLU A 19 -2.72 2.38 -7.19
CA GLU A 19 -2.94 3.76 -6.79
C GLU A 19 -3.02 3.82 -5.27
N ILE A 20 -2.25 4.72 -4.68
CA ILE A 20 -2.22 4.92 -3.24
C ILE A 20 -2.67 6.33 -2.92
N GLY A 21 -3.66 6.46 -2.05
CA GLY A 21 -4.22 7.74 -1.66
C GLY A 21 -3.30 8.55 -0.73
N GLU A 22 -3.85 9.57 -0.10
CA GLU A 22 -3.13 10.45 0.81
C GLU A 22 -3.08 9.85 2.22
N ASN A 23 -2.01 10.14 2.95
CA ASN A 23 -1.84 9.72 4.33
C ASN A 23 -1.95 8.21 4.52
N VAL A 24 -1.47 7.45 3.57
CA VAL A 24 -1.47 6.00 3.63
C VAL A 24 -0.14 5.53 4.21
N VAL A 25 -0.19 4.58 5.12
CA VAL A 25 1.00 3.92 5.64
C VAL A 25 0.94 2.45 5.25
N VAL A 26 1.97 1.99 4.58
CA VAL A 26 2.07 0.61 4.09
C VAL A 26 3.41 0.06 4.54
N GLU A 27 3.40 -1.06 5.25
CA GLU A 27 4.63 -1.71 5.71
C GLU A 27 4.58 -3.21 5.46
N ASN A 28 5.67 -3.75 4.94
CA ASN A 28 5.86 -5.19 4.76
C ASN A 28 4.69 -5.84 4.00
N VAL A 29 4.27 -5.23 2.89
CA VAL A 29 3.18 -5.78 2.09
C VAL A 29 3.60 -5.96 0.64
N ILE A 30 2.89 -6.85 -0.03
CA ILE A 30 2.94 -6.98 -1.49
C ILE A 30 1.56 -6.57 -1.99
N ILE A 31 1.48 -5.48 -2.75
CA ILE A 31 0.22 -5.01 -3.30
C ILE A 31 0.14 -5.46 -4.75
N ASN A 32 -0.86 -6.27 -5.04
CA ASN A 32 -1.08 -6.83 -6.37
C ASN A 32 -1.37 -5.70 -7.38
N ASN A 33 -1.26 -6.01 -8.65
CA ASN A 33 -1.45 -5.01 -9.69
C ASN A 33 -2.89 -4.48 -9.71
N ASN A 34 -3.04 -3.22 -10.14
CA ASN A 34 -4.32 -2.53 -10.30
C ASN A 34 -5.16 -2.41 -9.02
N ILE A 35 -4.52 -2.39 -7.87
CA ILE A 35 -5.18 -2.22 -6.58
C ILE A 35 -5.24 -0.74 -6.23
N LYS A 36 -6.34 -0.32 -5.62
CA LYS A 36 -6.50 1.05 -5.12
C LYS A 36 -6.55 1.03 -3.60
N ILE A 37 -5.75 1.88 -3.00
CA ILE A 37 -5.72 2.07 -1.56
C ILE A 37 -6.32 3.45 -1.26
N SER A 38 -7.39 3.48 -0.48
CA SER A 38 -8.07 4.72 -0.12
C SER A 38 -7.23 5.58 0.79
N ASP A 39 -7.61 6.85 0.91
CA ASP A 39 -6.91 7.79 1.79
C ASP A 39 -6.96 7.33 3.25
N ASN A 40 -5.95 7.70 4.00
CA ASN A 40 -5.88 7.48 5.44
C ASN A 40 -5.87 6.01 5.87
N GLN A 41 -5.46 5.12 4.99
CA GLN A 41 -5.33 3.70 5.33
C GLN A 41 -3.98 3.42 5.97
N LYS A 42 -3.99 2.51 6.94
CA LYS A 42 -2.76 2.02 7.54
C LYS A 42 -2.74 0.51 7.40
N ILE A 43 -1.83 0.02 6.59
CA ILE A 43 -1.81 -1.38 6.21
C ILE A 43 -0.57 -2.04 6.79
N ASN A 44 -0.80 -3.05 7.62
CA ASN A 44 0.26 -3.86 8.23
C ASN A 44 1.28 -3.06 9.05
N LYS A 45 0.90 -1.86 9.50
CA LYS A 45 1.79 -0.99 10.26
C LYS A 45 2.24 -1.65 11.56
N GLY A 46 3.55 -1.63 11.79
CA GLY A 46 4.13 -2.19 13.00
C GLY A 46 4.21 -3.71 13.03
N LYS A 47 3.80 -4.38 11.97
CA LYS A 47 3.86 -5.84 11.90
C LYS A 47 5.12 -6.30 11.20
N LYS A 48 5.63 -7.45 11.61
CA LYS A 48 6.86 -8.00 11.03
C LYS A 48 6.59 -9.04 9.94
N THR A 49 5.37 -9.52 9.85
CA THR A 49 4.99 -10.49 8.82
C THR A 49 4.60 -9.78 7.54
N ILE A 50 4.78 -10.43 6.42
CA ILE A 50 4.43 -9.86 5.11
C ILE A 50 2.96 -10.18 4.82
N ALA A 51 2.21 -9.17 4.41
CA ALA A 51 0.82 -9.34 4.00
C ALA A 51 0.70 -9.17 2.49
N LEU A 52 -0.21 -9.92 1.89
CA LEU A 52 -0.54 -9.79 0.48
C LEU A 52 -1.86 -9.04 0.33
N ILE A 53 -1.84 -7.97 -0.42
CA ILE A 53 -3.04 -7.18 -0.68
C ILE A 53 -3.51 -7.47 -2.10
N SER A 54 -4.65 -8.12 -2.21
CA SER A 54 -5.22 -8.53 -3.50
C SER A 54 -6.59 -7.91 -3.79
N GLU A 55 -7.07 -7.05 -2.92
CA GLU A 55 -8.34 -6.35 -3.10
C GLU A 55 -8.17 -4.88 -2.77
N ASN A 56 -9.01 -4.03 -3.35
CA ASN A 56 -8.98 -2.60 -3.05
C ASN A 56 -9.29 -2.36 -1.56
N MET A 57 -8.66 -1.35 -1.03
CA MET A 57 -8.82 -1.03 0.38
C MET A 57 -9.23 0.41 0.63
#